data_8cbeb870913bc7c6753df5479b9617ce
#
_entry.id   8cbeb870913bc7c6753df5479b9617ce
#
_cell.length_a   1.000
_cell.length_b   1.000
_cell.length_c   1.000
_cell.angle_alpha   90.00
_cell.angle_beta   90.00
_cell.angle_gamma   90.00
#
_symmetry.space_group_name_H-M   'P 1'
#
loop_
_entity.id
_entity.type
_entity.pdbx_description
1 polymer ?
#
loop_
_entity_poly.entity_id
_entity_poly.type
_entity_poly.pdbx_seq_one_letter_code
_entity_poly.pdbx_strand_id
1 'polypeptide(L)'
;MTSSHDIPAPPIEDLGLVDALAQLSFLVQNALAEIAGEHDLSLTQTRLLGILRDREPTMNELGRHLGLDKSSITGLVDRAQRRGLVTRTPSTVDRRSFQVSITDAGRAIVAQVGTRFAQRIEGCTAPLTEADRKRLSRLATRLVTADAQERGIDLRTTPR
;
A
#
# COMPACT_ATOMS: atom_id res chain seq x y z
N MET A 1 -39.22 30.02 2.26
CA MET A 1 -39.10 28.55 2.24
C MET A 1 -38.80 28.15 0.80
N THR A 2 -37.50 28.10 0.44
CA THR A 2 -37.06 27.73 -0.91
C THR A 2 -36.69 26.25 -0.87
N SER A 3 -37.52 25.45 -1.54
CA SER A 3 -37.28 24.03 -1.75
C SER A 3 -35.97 23.83 -2.49
N SER A 4 -34.99 23.21 -1.83
CA SER A 4 -33.82 22.65 -2.50
C SER A 4 -34.32 21.68 -3.56
N HIS A 5 -34.13 22.04 -4.83
CA HIS A 5 -34.33 21.13 -5.95
C HIS A 5 -33.35 19.95 -5.78
N ASP A 6 -33.93 18.82 -5.43
CA ASP A 6 -33.23 17.52 -5.43
C ASP A 6 -33.02 17.16 -6.91
N ILE A 7 -31.88 17.61 -7.47
CA ILE A 7 -31.46 17.22 -8.82
C ILE A 7 -31.02 15.77 -8.71
N PRO A 8 -31.75 14.81 -9.31
CA PRO A 8 -31.33 13.42 -9.26
C PRO A 8 -29.92 13.30 -9.86
N ALA A 9 -29.02 12.64 -9.14
CA ALA A 9 -27.69 12.37 -9.66
C ALA A 9 -27.81 11.67 -11.03
N PRO A 10 -27.02 12.08 -12.03
CA PRO A 10 -27.06 11.43 -13.34
C PRO A 10 -26.79 9.93 -13.18
N PRO A 11 -27.38 9.08 -14.02
CA PRO A 11 -27.12 7.65 -13.98
C PRO A 11 -25.63 7.40 -14.12
N ILE A 12 -25.06 6.59 -13.23
CA ILE A 12 -23.65 6.20 -13.30
C ILE A 12 -23.49 5.29 -14.53
N GLU A 13 -22.87 5.80 -15.58
CA GLU A 13 -22.49 4.98 -16.72
C GLU A 13 -21.36 4.02 -16.33
N ASP A 14 -21.42 2.79 -16.83
CA ASP A 14 -20.34 1.81 -16.63
C ASP A 14 -19.09 2.30 -17.37
N LEU A 15 -18.02 2.54 -16.60
CA LEU A 15 -16.72 2.97 -17.14
C LEU A 15 -16.01 1.89 -17.96
N GLY A 16 -16.48 0.65 -17.91
CA GLY A 16 -15.75 -0.50 -18.41
C GLY A 16 -14.57 -0.89 -17.51
N LEU A 17 -14.08 -2.10 -17.68
CA LEU A 17 -13.09 -2.70 -16.77
C LEU A 17 -11.79 -1.89 -16.66
N VAL A 18 -11.27 -1.42 -17.79
CA VAL A 18 -9.96 -0.75 -17.87
C VAL A 18 -10.01 0.58 -17.14
N ASP A 19 -10.97 1.43 -17.49
CA ASP A 19 -11.09 2.76 -16.90
C ASP A 19 -11.51 2.70 -15.42
N ALA A 20 -12.40 1.76 -15.07
CA ALA A 20 -12.79 1.55 -13.69
C ALA A 20 -11.59 1.16 -12.80
N LEU A 21 -10.72 0.25 -13.26
CA LEU A 21 -9.51 -0.14 -12.51
C LEU A 21 -8.50 1.01 -12.45
N ALA A 22 -8.32 1.77 -13.54
CA ALA A 22 -7.44 2.93 -13.55
C ALA A 22 -7.91 4.00 -12.55
N GLN A 23 -9.18 4.38 -12.58
CA GLN A 23 -9.74 5.36 -11.66
C GLN A 23 -9.71 4.86 -10.21
N LEU A 24 -10.04 3.60 -9.96
CA LEU A 24 -9.93 2.99 -8.63
C LEU A 24 -8.50 3.03 -8.11
N SER A 25 -7.51 2.74 -8.96
CA SER A 25 -6.09 2.84 -8.61
C SER A 25 -5.70 4.26 -8.19
N PHE A 26 -6.12 5.28 -8.95
CA PHE A 26 -5.85 6.68 -8.61
C PHE A 26 -6.53 7.08 -7.28
N LEU A 27 -7.78 6.69 -7.07
CA LEU A 27 -8.50 6.95 -5.81
C LEU A 27 -7.76 6.38 -4.61
N VAL A 28 -7.37 5.11 -4.68
CA VAL A 28 -6.67 4.40 -3.60
C VAL A 28 -5.29 5.01 -3.34
N GLN A 29 -4.52 5.31 -4.40
CA GLN A 29 -3.18 5.90 -4.27
C GLN A 29 -3.24 7.32 -3.71
N ASN A 30 -4.18 8.15 -4.17
CA ASN A 30 -4.36 9.51 -3.66
C ASN A 30 -4.75 9.51 -2.17
N ALA A 31 -5.69 8.64 -1.78
CA ALA A 31 -6.06 8.49 -0.38
C ALA A 31 -4.88 8.09 0.52
N LEU A 32 -4.05 7.15 0.05
CA LEU A 32 -2.86 6.75 0.79
C LEU A 32 -1.79 7.85 0.83
N ALA A 33 -1.57 8.57 -0.29
CA ALA A 33 -0.59 9.65 -0.37
C ALA A 33 -0.95 10.83 0.53
N GLU A 34 -2.23 11.20 0.60
CA GLU A 34 -2.74 12.25 1.50
C GLU A 34 -2.44 11.91 2.96
N ILE A 35 -2.81 10.71 3.41
CA ILE A 35 -2.61 10.27 4.79
C ILE A 35 -1.11 10.11 5.11
N ALA A 36 -0.33 9.57 4.19
CA ALA A 36 1.13 9.43 4.35
C ALA A 36 1.83 10.78 4.44
N GLY A 37 1.35 11.78 3.70
CA GLY A 37 1.87 13.14 3.70
C GLY A 37 1.80 13.82 5.08
N GLU A 38 0.82 13.48 5.90
CA GLU A 38 0.73 13.97 7.29
C GLU A 38 1.89 13.50 8.18
N HIS A 39 2.59 12.46 7.77
CA HIS A 39 3.77 11.91 8.42
C HIS A 39 5.07 12.20 7.63
N ASP A 40 5.03 13.13 6.67
CA ASP A 40 6.14 13.43 5.76
C ASP A 40 6.65 12.19 4.99
N LEU A 41 5.76 11.27 4.66
CA LEU A 41 6.08 10.08 3.88
C LEU A 41 5.61 10.24 2.42
N SER A 42 6.49 9.90 1.49
CA SER A 42 6.09 9.65 0.11
C SER A 42 5.32 8.33 0.00
N LEU A 43 4.54 8.16 -1.06
CA LEU A 43 3.84 6.90 -1.35
C LEU A 43 4.80 5.70 -1.38
N THR A 44 6.00 5.88 -1.96
CA THR A 44 7.01 4.80 -2.04
C THR A 44 7.59 4.46 -0.66
N GLN A 45 7.81 5.46 0.21
CA GLN A 45 8.22 5.21 1.59
C GLN A 45 7.12 4.50 2.39
N THR A 46 5.87 4.87 2.18
CA THR A 46 4.73 4.20 2.81
C THR A 46 4.64 2.73 2.37
N ARG A 47 4.83 2.46 1.08
CA ARG A 47 4.88 1.09 0.55
C ARG A 47 6.05 0.28 1.14
N LEU A 48 7.24 0.88 1.25
CA LEU A 48 8.39 0.27 1.92
C LEU A 48 8.03 -0.15 3.34
N LEU A 49 7.54 0.77 4.15
CA LEU A 49 7.20 0.49 5.55
C LEU A 49 6.05 -0.54 5.66
N GLY A 50 5.10 -0.50 4.74
CA GLY A 50 4.02 -1.50 4.65
C GLY A 50 4.54 -2.92 4.41
N ILE A 51 5.56 -3.09 3.56
CA ILE A 51 6.22 -4.39 3.33
C ILE A 51 6.95 -4.84 4.60
N LEU A 52 7.65 -3.93 5.27
CA LEU A 52 8.45 -4.22 6.46
C LEU A 52 7.61 -4.48 7.72
N ARG A 53 6.32 -4.18 7.70
CA ARG A 53 5.41 -4.45 8.81
C ARG A 53 5.40 -5.93 9.19
N ASP A 54 5.44 -6.81 8.19
CA ASP A 54 5.16 -8.24 8.33
C ASP A 54 6.39 -9.11 7.98
N ARG A 55 7.52 -8.52 7.58
CA ARG A 55 8.70 -9.26 7.11
C ARG A 55 9.99 -8.44 7.17
N GLU A 56 11.11 -9.15 7.11
CA GLU A 56 12.46 -8.58 7.09
C GLU A 56 13.19 -9.00 5.80
N PRO A 57 12.81 -8.43 4.66
CA PRO A 57 13.38 -8.81 3.37
C PRO A 57 14.81 -8.29 3.20
N THR A 58 15.54 -8.92 2.29
CA THR A 58 16.81 -8.39 1.78
C THR A 58 16.57 -7.16 0.88
N MET A 59 17.63 -6.39 0.64
CA MET A 59 17.58 -5.23 -0.28
C MET A 59 17.11 -5.63 -1.69
N ASN A 60 17.53 -6.81 -2.18
CA ASN A 60 17.12 -7.30 -3.49
C ASN A 60 15.62 -7.67 -3.54
N GLU A 61 15.11 -8.29 -2.49
CA GLU A 61 13.69 -8.60 -2.37
C GLU A 61 12.84 -7.33 -2.32
N LEU A 62 13.28 -6.33 -1.56
CA LEU A 62 12.62 -5.01 -1.52
C LEU A 62 12.58 -4.35 -2.90
N GLY A 63 13.68 -4.37 -3.63
CA GLY A 63 13.73 -3.86 -5.00
C GLY A 63 12.70 -4.52 -5.91
N ARG A 64 12.59 -5.86 -5.85
CA ARG A 64 11.57 -6.60 -6.61
C ARG A 64 10.14 -6.26 -6.19
N HIS A 65 9.86 -6.19 -4.88
CA HIS A 65 8.54 -5.84 -4.37
C HIS A 65 8.09 -4.44 -4.77
N LEU A 66 9.01 -3.49 -4.78
CA LEU A 66 8.72 -2.09 -5.10
C LEU A 66 8.87 -1.76 -6.58
N GLY A 67 9.42 -2.67 -7.39
CA GLY A 67 9.73 -2.41 -8.79
C GLY A 67 10.83 -1.36 -8.97
N LEU A 68 11.82 -1.33 -8.05
CA LEU A 68 12.90 -0.36 -8.03
C LEU A 68 14.25 -1.01 -8.36
N ASP A 69 15.09 -0.27 -9.07
CA ASP A 69 16.49 -0.64 -9.29
C ASP A 69 17.32 -0.53 -8.00
N LYS A 70 18.57 -1.09 -8.06
CA LYS A 70 19.46 -1.16 -6.91
C LYS A 70 19.82 0.20 -6.31
N SER A 71 19.98 1.23 -7.13
CA SER A 71 20.32 2.57 -6.64
C SER A 71 19.13 3.24 -5.97
N SER A 72 17.96 3.12 -6.56
CA SER A 72 16.70 3.67 -6.05
C SER A 72 16.31 3.06 -4.72
N ILE A 73 16.38 1.72 -4.58
CA ILE A 73 16.07 1.06 -3.31
C ILE A 73 17.08 1.41 -2.22
N THR A 74 18.38 1.51 -2.56
CA THR A 74 19.40 1.94 -1.61
C THR A 74 19.10 3.33 -1.08
N GLY A 75 18.86 4.30 -1.95
CA GLY A 75 18.54 5.66 -1.55
C GLY A 75 17.22 5.77 -0.75
N LEU A 76 16.23 4.93 -1.06
CA LEU A 76 14.96 4.89 -0.33
C LEU A 76 15.18 4.39 1.12
N VAL A 77 15.90 3.28 1.28
CA VAL A 77 16.19 2.71 2.61
C VAL A 77 17.11 3.60 3.41
N ASP A 78 18.12 4.25 2.78
CA ASP A 78 19.00 5.24 3.45
C ASP A 78 18.19 6.41 4.03
N ARG A 79 17.23 6.94 3.29
CA ARG A 79 16.37 8.03 3.79
C ARG A 79 15.49 7.56 4.96
N ALA A 80 14.91 6.36 4.88
CA ALA A 80 14.12 5.79 5.95
C ALA A 80 14.96 5.51 7.21
N GLN A 81 16.20 5.04 7.03
CA GLN A 81 17.13 4.80 8.14
C GLN A 81 17.57 6.09 8.82
N ARG A 82 17.89 7.14 8.06
CA ARG A 82 18.22 8.48 8.63
C ARG A 82 17.07 9.05 9.45
N ARG A 83 15.83 8.72 9.11
CA ARG A 83 14.63 9.09 9.89
C ARG A 83 14.37 8.16 11.07
N GLY A 84 15.18 7.15 11.30
CA GLY A 84 15.00 6.18 12.37
C GLY A 84 13.82 5.24 12.20
N LEU A 85 13.29 5.09 10.97
CA LEU A 85 12.10 4.28 10.69
C LEU A 85 12.44 2.82 10.37
N VAL A 86 13.65 2.57 9.91
CA VAL A 86 14.16 1.24 9.59
C VAL A 86 15.59 1.05 10.06
N THR A 87 16.02 -0.19 10.20
CA THR A 87 17.41 -0.58 10.45
C THR A 87 17.87 -1.60 9.40
N ARG A 88 19.19 -1.67 9.19
CA ARG A 88 19.82 -2.71 8.36
C ARG A 88 20.68 -3.61 9.24
N THR A 89 20.53 -4.91 9.06
CA THR A 89 21.38 -5.91 9.70
C THR A 89 22.02 -6.80 8.63
N PRO A 90 23.26 -7.27 8.81
CA PRO A 90 23.83 -8.28 7.92
C PRO A 90 22.91 -9.49 7.84
N SER A 91 22.67 -10.00 6.63
CA SER A 91 21.87 -11.21 6.47
C SER A 91 22.60 -12.43 7.07
N THR A 92 21.85 -13.27 7.77
CA THR A 92 22.36 -14.53 8.32
C THR A 92 22.56 -15.60 7.26
N VAL A 93 21.89 -15.45 6.10
CA VAL A 93 21.93 -16.41 4.99
C VAL A 93 23.03 -16.04 3.98
N ASP A 94 23.19 -14.76 3.67
CA ASP A 94 24.20 -14.24 2.77
C ASP A 94 24.88 -13.01 3.38
N ARG A 95 26.12 -13.20 3.86
CA ARG A 95 26.92 -12.14 4.49
C ARG A 95 27.21 -10.92 3.60
N ARG A 96 26.94 -11.02 2.29
CA ARG A 96 27.09 -9.92 1.32
C ARG A 96 25.83 -9.10 1.15
N SER A 97 24.72 -9.53 1.79
CA SER A 97 23.43 -8.85 1.73
C SER A 97 23.02 -8.32 3.10
N PHE A 98 22.14 -7.32 3.09
CA PHE A 98 21.53 -6.77 4.29
C PHE A 98 20.04 -7.08 4.29
N GLN A 99 19.52 -7.44 5.46
CA GLN A 99 18.08 -7.45 5.75
C GLN A 99 17.67 -6.09 6.28
N VAL A 100 16.44 -5.70 5.99
CA VAL A 100 15.86 -4.44 6.43
C VAL A 100 14.70 -4.75 7.35
N SER A 101 14.74 -4.17 8.56
CA SER A 101 13.70 -4.33 9.58
C SER A 101 13.10 -2.98 9.92
N ILE A 102 11.82 -2.97 10.25
CA ILE A 102 11.12 -1.77 10.71
C ILE A 102 11.41 -1.54 12.20
N THR A 103 11.66 -0.29 12.59
CA THR A 103 11.82 0.10 13.99
C THR A 103 10.46 0.27 14.69
N ASP A 104 10.46 0.44 16.02
CA ASP A 104 9.24 0.75 16.76
C ASP A 104 8.62 2.09 16.31
N ALA A 105 9.45 3.09 16.01
CA ALA A 105 8.99 4.36 15.43
C ALA A 105 8.33 4.16 14.08
N GLY A 106 8.93 3.33 13.21
CA GLY A 106 8.35 2.96 11.93
C GLY A 106 7.03 2.21 12.09
N ARG A 107 6.95 1.25 13.02
CA ARG A 107 5.71 0.49 13.34
C ARG A 107 4.59 1.42 13.80
N ALA A 108 4.89 2.39 14.68
CA ALA A 108 3.91 3.35 15.17
C ALA A 108 3.30 4.16 14.02
N ILE A 109 4.12 4.66 13.09
CA ILE A 109 3.64 5.40 11.92
C ILE A 109 2.79 4.49 11.01
N VAL A 110 3.25 3.29 10.71
CA VAL A 110 2.48 2.34 9.88
C VAL A 110 1.12 2.01 10.48
N ALA A 111 1.04 1.85 11.80
CA ALA A 111 -0.23 1.61 12.48
C ALA A 111 -1.20 2.79 12.34
N GLN A 112 -0.71 4.02 12.51
CA GLN A 112 -1.52 5.25 12.36
C GLN A 112 -1.99 5.42 10.92
N VAL A 113 -1.09 5.34 9.95
CA VAL A 113 -1.42 5.41 8.51
C VAL A 113 -2.42 4.30 8.14
N GLY A 114 -2.19 3.07 8.60
CA GLY A 114 -3.05 1.92 8.33
C GLY A 114 -4.48 2.11 8.84
N THR A 115 -4.63 2.59 10.08
CA THR A 115 -5.95 2.85 10.68
C THR A 115 -6.72 3.92 9.89
N ARG A 116 -6.08 5.04 9.58
CA ARG A 116 -6.72 6.12 8.82
C ARG A 116 -7.02 5.71 7.38
N PHE A 117 -6.12 4.95 6.76
CA PHE A 117 -6.34 4.43 5.42
C PHE A 117 -7.53 3.44 5.39
N ALA A 118 -7.65 2.54 6.38
CA ALA A 118 -8.81 1.66 6.51
C ALA A 118 -10.13 2.45 6.59
N GLN A 119 -10.19 3.45 7.47
CA GLN A 119 -11.35 4.34 7.59
C GLN A 119 -11.67 5.06 6.27
N ARG A 120 -10.65 5.53 5.55
CA ARG A 120 -10.84 6.20 4.26
C ARG A 120 -11.43 5.26 3.20
N ILE A 121 -10.94 4.01 3.15
CA ILE A 121 -11.45 2.99 2.24
C ILE A 121 -12.87 2.56 2.61
N GLU A 122 -13.17 2.40 3.90
CA GLU A 122 -14.53 2.14 4.38
C GLU A 122 -15.50 3.25 3.92
N GLY A 123 -15.12 4.52 4.05
CA GLY A 123 -15.90 5.65 3.54
C GLY A 123 -16.11 5.59 2.03
N CYS A 124 -15.07 5.31 1.25
CA CYS A 124 -15.18 5.17 -0.21
C CYS A 124 -16.06 4.00 -0.64
N THR A 125 -16.11 2.94 0.14
CA THR A 125 -16.91 1.74 -0.15
C THR A 125 -18.29 1.74 0.51
N ALA A 126 -18.65 2.79 1.24
CA ALA A 126 -19.95 2.92 1.90
C ALA A 126 -21.17 2.76 0.96
N PRO A 127 -21.12 3.21 -0.33
CA PRO A 127 -22.22 2.99 -1.26
C PRO A 127 -22.44 1.53 -1.66
N LEU A 128 -21.47 0.64 -1.41
CA LEU A 128 -21.56 -0.77 -1.75
C LEU A 128 -22.29 -1.58 -0.66
N THR A 129 -23.08 -2.56 -1.10
CA THR A 129 -23.61 -3.56 -0.16
C THR A 129 -22.49 -4.39 0.46
N GLU A 130 -22.76 -5.03 1.60
CA GLU A 130 -21.79 -5.95 2.24
C GLU A 130 -21.38 -7.11 1.30
N ALA A 131 -22.34 -7.61 0.50
CA ALA A 131 -22.08 -8.66 -0.50
C ALA A 131 -21.12 -8.16 -1.59
N ASP A 132 -21.31 -6.93 -2.09
CA ASP A 132 -20.47 -6.34 -3.12
C ASP A 132 -19.07 -6.03 -2.60
N ARG A 133 -18.93 -5.52 -1.38
CA ARG A 133 -17.63 -5.33 -0.72
C ARG A 133 -16.85 -6.64 -0.62
N LYS A 134 -17.50 -7.73 -0.18
CA LYS A 134 -16.88 -9.07 -0.13
C LYS A 134 -16.51 -9.58 -1.53
N ARG A 135 -17.36 -9.33 -2.52
CA ARG A 135 -17.08 -9.71 -3.92
C ARG A 135 -15.90 -8.95 -4.49
N LEU A 136 -15.86 -7.63 -4.30
CA LEU A 136 -14.76 -6.76 -4.71
C LEU A 136 -13.44 -7.21 -4.07
N SER A 137 -13.43 -7.46 -2.75
CA SER A 137 -12.26 -7.94 -2.03
C SER A 137 -11.73 -9.25 -2.63
N ARG A 138 -12.59 -10.24 -2.89
CA ARG A 138 -12.19 -11.52 -3.49
C ARG A 138 -11.62 -11.36 -4.90
N LEU A 139 -12.26 -10.53 -5.74
CA LEU A 139 -11.80 -10.30 -7.12
C LEU A 139 -10.46 -9.56 -7.13
N ALA A 140 -10.32 -8.51 -6.34
CA ALA A 140 -9.07 -7.79 -6.19
C ALA A 140 -7.95 -8.70 -5.68
N THR A 141 -8.21 -9.53 -4.67
CA THR A 141 -7.24 -10.49 -4.14
C THR A 141 -6.77 -11.45 -5.22
N ARG A 142 -7.68 -11.99 -6.04
CA ARG A 142 -7.31 -12.90 -7.15
C ARG A 142 -6.38 -12.24 -8.16
N LEU A 143 -6.68 -11.00 -8.57
CA LEU A 143 -5.85 -10.25 -9.53
C LEU A 143 -4.46 -9.99 -8.96
N VAL A 144 -4.38 -9.47 -7.74
CA VAL A 144 -3.12 -9.13 -7.08
C VAL A 144 -2.27 -10.38 -6.82
N THR A 145 -2.91 -11.50 -6.44
CA THR A 145 -2.20 -12.78 -6.21
C THR A 145 -1.65 -13.35 -7.52
N ALA A 146 -2.40 -13.28 -8.61
CA ALA A 146 -1.93 -13.75 -9.92
C ALA A 146 -0.70 -12.96 -10.40
N ASP A 147 -0.76 -11.62 -10.38
CA ASP A 147 0.39 -10.76 -10.74
C ASP A 147 1.60 -11.03 -9.85
N ALA A 148 1.40 -11.18 -8.54
CA ALA A 148 2.47 -11.45 -7.61
C ALA A 148 3.16 -12.82 -7.89
N GLN A 149 2.37 -13.85 -8.22
CA GLN A 149 2.90 -15.17 -8.60
C GLN A 149 3.76 -15.10 -9.86
N GLU A 150 3.28 -14.40 -10.90
CA GLU A 150 4.06 -14.21 -12.14
C GLU A 150 5.37 -13.46 -11.88
N ARG A 151 5.39 -12.53 -10.96
CA ARG A 151 6.57 -11.73 -10.59
C ARG A 151 7.44 -12.37 -9.50
N GLY A 152 7.07 -13.53 -8.98
CA GLY A 152 7.76 -14.18 -7.87
C GLY A 152 7.77 -13.35 -6.57
N ILE A 153 6.71 -12.60 -6.33
CA ILE A 153 6.52 -11.75 -5.16
C ILE A 153 5.68 -12.47 -4.11
N ASP A 154 6.16 -12.52 -2.88
CA ASP A 154 5.40 -13.05 -1.74
C ASP A 154 4.52 -11.96 -1.13
N LEU A 155 3.21 -12.13 -1.19
CA LEU A 155 2.20 -11.21 -0.65
C LEU A 155 1.73 -11.56 0.78
N ARG A 156 2.39 -12.50 1.47
CA ARG A 156 1.94 -12.86 2.83
C ARG A 156 1.94 -11.64 3.74
N THR A 157 0.81 -11.46 4.43
CA THR A 157 0.58 -10.42 5.43
C THR A 157 0.64 -10.94 6.86
N THR A 158 0.94 -12.24 7.04
CA THR A 158 1.04 -12.87 8.36
C THR A 158 2.51 -13.04 8.74
N PRO A 159 2.94 -12.57 9.91
CA PRO A 159 4.29 -12.84 10.43
C PRO A 159 4.50 -14.36 10.56
N ARG A 160 5.72 -14.83 10.26
CA ARG A 160 6.15 -16.18 10.60
C ARG A 160 6.39 -16.31 12.09
#